data_7ca85230798aeb8ca79c940b43e0c6fd
#
_entry.id   7ca85230798aeb8ca79c940b43e0c6fd
#
_cell.length_a   1.000
_cell.length_b   1.000
_cell.length_c   1.000
_cell.angle_alpha   90.00
_cell.angle_beta   90.00
_cell.angle_gamma   90.00
#
_symmetry.space_group_name_H-M   'P 1'
#
loop_
_entity.id
_entity.type
_entity.pdbx_description
1 polymer ?
#
loop_
_entity_poly.entity_id
_entity_poly.type
_entity_poly.pdbx_seq_one_letter_code
_entity_poly.pdbx_strand_id
1 'polypeptide(L)'
;PPRSTLFPYTTLFRSVTVKNVIPKHLESITAKLLEIGCEVEEADDCIRVVASKPLQHTQVKTLPYPGFPTDMQPQITVALGLSKGTSIVTESIFENRFKYVDELTRMGASIKVEGNTAIIDGVSRYTGANISAPDLRAGAALVLAAMSAEGFSTVDDIRYIERGYEDFHLKLQGLGAQIELIETERDLQKFKLKIG
;
A
#
# COMPACT_ATOMS: atom_id res chain seq x y z
N PRO A 1 -23.47 -2.60 -25.52
CA PRO A 1 -22.99 -3.32 -24.35
C PRO A 1 -22.11 -2.40 -23.53
N PRO A 2 -22.30 -2.31 -22.20
CA PRO A 2 -21.44 -1.51 -21.36
C PRO A 2 -20.04 -2.14 -21.44
N ARG A 3 -19.08 -1.38 -21.91
CA ARG A 3 -17.67 -1.74 -21.79
C ARG A 3 -17.30 -1.54 -20.33
N SER A 4 -17.44 -2.60 -19.54
CA SER A 4 -16.77 -2.67 -18.25
C SER A 4 -15.27 -2.76 -18.56
N THR A 5 -14.60 -1.64 -18.56
CA THR A 5 -13.16 -1.59 -18.46
C THR A 5 -12.81 -2.06 -17.07
N LEU A 6 -12.77 -3.37 -16.87
CA LEU A 6 -12.09 -4.01 -15.76
C LEU A 6 -10.62 -3.70 -15.95
N PHE A 7 -10.14 -2.71 -15.22
CA PHE A 7 -8.72 -2.43 -15.15
C PHE A 7 -8.01 -3.66 -14.59
N PRO A 8 -6.95 -4.17 -15.24
CA PRO A 8 -6.28 -5.39 -14.82
C PRO A 8 -5.52 -5.27 -13.49
N TYR A 9 -5.51 -4.09 -12.87
CA TYR A 9 -4.71 -3.81 -11.67
C TYR A 9 -5.11 -4.63 -10.45
N THR A 10 -6.40 -4.83 -10.23
CA THR A 10 -6.90 -5.66 -9.12
C THR A 10 -6.62 -7.16 -9.30
N THR A 11 -6.18 -7.58 -10.50
CA THR A 11 -5.90 -8.98 -10.80
C THR A 11 -4.41 -9.32 -10.73
N LEU A 12 -3.51 -8.38 -11.00
CA LEU A 12 -2.08 -8.61 -11.12
C LEU A 12 -1.39 -8.95 -9.78
N PHE A 13 -1.87 -8.36 -8.68
CA PHE A 13 -1.25 -8.56 -7.36
C PHE A 13 -2.07 -9.42 -6.40
N ARG A 14 -2.97 -10.27 -6.91
CA ARG A 14 -3.76 -11.17 -6.04
C ARG A 14 -2.93 -12.21 -5.31
N SER A 15 -1.76 -12.52 -5.81
CA SER A 15 -0.84 -13.49 -5.19
C SER A 15 0.59 -12.99 -5.33
N VAL A 16 1.28 -12.85 -4.20
CA VAL A 16 2.69 -12.45 -4.14
C VAL A 16 3.43 -13.43 -3.24
N THR A 17 4.60 -13.88 -3.69
CA THR A 17 5.51 -14.69 -2.89
C THR A 17 6.78 -13.91 -2.57
N VAL A 18 7.06 -13.73 -1.30
CA VAL A 18 8.30 -13.13 -0.81
C VAL A 18 9.25 -14.26 -0.43
N LYS A 19 10.44 -14.28 -1.02
CA LYS A 19 11.47 -15.30 -0.81
C LYS A 19 12.64 -14.76 -0.01
N ASN A 20 13.47 -15.67 0.51
CA ASN A 20 14.64 -15.34 1.34
C ASN A 20 14.26 -14.56 2.60
N VAL A 21 13.19 -14.97 3.24
CA VAL A 21 12.70 -14.38 4.51
C VAL A 21 12.72 -15.44 5.60
N ILE A 22 12.68 -15.00 6.85
CA ILE A 22 12.44 -15.86 8.00
C ILE A 22 10.99 -15.64 8.43
N PRO A 23 10.05 -16.57 8.13
CA PRO A 23 8.62 -16.38 8.38
C PRO A 23 8.31 -15.98 9.81
N LYS A 24 8.99 -16.59 10.78
CA LYS A 24 8.85 -16.27 12.20
C LYS A 24 9.04 -14.79 12.54
N HIS A 25 9.87 -14.06 11.80
CA HIS A 25 10.06 -12.61 12.02
C HIS A 25 8.88 -11.77 11.52
N LEU A 26 7.98 -12.35 10.72
CA LEU A 26 6.87 -11.66 10.06
C LEU A 26 5.50 -12.10 10.62
N GLU A 27 5.46 -12.92 11.68
CA GLU A 27 4.24 -13.48 12.28
C GLU A 27 3.17 -12.41 12.62
N SER A 28 3.59 -11.26 13.14
CA SER A 28 2.65 -10.18 13.46
C SER A 28 2.02 -9.55 12.22
N ILE A 29 2.73 -9.57 11.08
CA ILE A 29 2.24 -9.07 9.79
C ILE A 29 1.33 -10.10 9.16
N THR A 30 1.78 -11.37 9.08
CA THR A 30 1.01 -12.48 8.48
C THR A 30 -0.29 -12.72 9.25
N ALA A 31 -0.27 -12.60 10.58
CA ALA A 31 -1.48 -12.68 11.41
C ALA A 31 -2.51 -11.60 11.04
N LYS A 32 -2.07 -10.35 10.80
CA LYS A 32 -2.98 -9.27 10.36
C LYS A 32 -3.48 -9.46 8.94
N LEU A 33 -2.65 -9.98 8.04
CA LEU A 33 -3.08 -10.32 6.68
C LEU A 33 -4.15 -11.44 6.69
N LEU A 34 -3.99 -12.47 7.52
CA LEU A 34 -5.02 -13.50 7.74
C LEU A 34 -6.31 -12.89 8.31
N GLU A 35 -6.19 -12.03 9.31
CA GLU A 35 -7.34 -11.37 9.97
C GLU A 35 -8.18 -10.53 9.00
N ILE A 36 -7.54 -9.83 8.06
CA ILE A 36 -8.24 -9.06 7.03
C ILE A 36 -8.74 -9.92 5.86
N GLY A 37 -8.53 -11.24 5.89
CA GLY A 37 -9.10 -12.19 4.94
C GLY A 37 -8.19 -12.63 3.80
N CYS A 38 -6.89 -12.34 3.88
CA CYS A 38 -5.90 -12.93 2.97
C CYS A 38 -5.64 -14.41 3.33
N GLU A 39 -5.26 -15.19 2.35
CA GLU A 39 -4.69 -16.51 2.54
C GLU A 39 -3.16 -16.37 2.65
N VAL A 40 -2.55 -17.01 3.62
CA VAL A 40 -1.09 -16.95 3.86
C VAL A 40 -0.55 -18.38 3.93
N GLU A 41 0.44 -18.67 3.09
CA GLU A 41 1.16 -19.92 3.05
C GLU A 41 2.63 -19.64 3.44
N GLU A 42 3.12 -20.31 4.47
CA GLU A 42 4.50 -20.18 4.95
C GLU A 42 5.29 -21.45 4.61
N ALA A 43 6.50 -21.27 4.11
CA ALA A 43 7.50 -22.33 3.91
C ALA A 43 8.80 -21.91 4.62
N ASP A 44 9.86 -22.72 4.50
CA ASP A 44 11.09 -22.54 5.27
C ASP A 44 11.71 -21.15 5.11
N ASP A 45 11.70 -20.62 3.90
CA ASP A 45 12.35 -19.35 3.54
C ASP A 45 11.45 -18.40 2.74
N CYS A 46 10.16 -18.67 2.66
CA CYS A 46 9.26 -17.82 1.90
C CYS A 46 7.84 -17.75 2.49
N ILE A 47 7.15 -16.68 2.14
CA ILE A 47 5.76 -16.45 2.48
C ILE A 47 5.01 -16.10 1.20
N ARG A 48 3.91 -16.81 0.93
CA ARG A 48 2.98 -16.50 -0.14
C ARG A 48 1.70 -15.91 0.46
N VAL A 49 1.28 -14.77 -0.06
CA VAL A 49 0.05 -14.09 0.33
C VAL A 49 -0.90 -14.03 -0.86
N VAL A 50 -2.15 -14.41 -0.65
CA VAL A 50 -3.20 -14.37 -1.67
C VAL A 50 -4.40 -13.57 -1.14
N ALA A 51 -4.82 -12.57 -1.89
CA ALA A 51 -6.03 -11.79 -1.62
C ALA A 51 -7.12 -12.18 -2.63
N SER A 52 -7.81 -13.27 -2.39
CA SER A 52 -8.86 -13.83 -3.27
C SER A 52 -10.24 -13.19 -3.03
N LYS A 53 -10.43 -12.56 -1.86
CA LYS A 53 -11.70 -11.97 -1.41
C LYS A 53 -11.53 -10.50 -1.03
N PRO A 54 -12.62 -9.71 -0.98
CA PRO A 54 -12.55 -8.36 -0.43
C PRO A 54 -12.03 -8.35 1.00
N LEU A 55 -11.09 -7.44 1.28
CA LEU A 55 -10.50 -7.28 2.59
C LEU A 55 -11.55 -6.88 3.63
N GLN A 56 -11.36 -7.33 4.86
CA GLN A 56 -12.20 -7.02 6.01
C GLN A 56 -11.49 -6.00 6.92
N HIS A 57 -12.28 -5.30 7.71
CA HIS A 57 -11.76 -4.38 8.72
C HIS A 57 -11.02 -5.12 9.85
N THR A 58 -10.10 -4.42 10.49
CA THR A 58 -9.39 -4.92 11.67
C THR A 58 -8.91 -3.76 12.55
N GLN A 59 -8.35 -4.11 13.71
CA GLN A 59 -7.63 -3.18 14.58
C GLN A 59 -6.15 -3.53 14.57
N VAL A 60 -5.30 -2.53 14.34
CA VAL A 60 -3.84 -2.66 14.37
C VAL A 60 -3.28 -1.70 15.39
N LYS A 61 -2.39 -2.18 16.25
CA LYS A 61 -1.60 -1.35 17.15
C LYS A 61 -0.12 -1.65 16.93
N THR A 62 0.66 -0.62 16.64
CA THR A 62 2.10 -0.77 16.51
C THR A 62 2.71 -1.00 17.89
N LEU A 63 3.62 -1.95 17.98
CA LEU A 63 4.32 -2.34 19.20
C LEU A 63 5.76 -2.75 18.86
N PRO A 64 6.69 -2.69 19.82
CA PRO A 64 8.01 -3.30 19.67
C PRO A 64 7.88 -4.79 19.32
N TYR A 65 8.89 -5.33 18.65
CA TYR A 65 8.96 -6.76 18.33
C TYR A 65 8.69 -7.62 19.60
N PRO A 66 7.86 -8.66 19.51
CA PRO A 66 7.24 -9.27 18.32
C PRO A 66 5.89 -8.68 17.89
N GLY A 67 5.52 -7.49 18.36
CA GLY A 67 4.28 -6.82 17.94
C GLY A 67 4.31 -6.32 16.49
N PHE A 68 3.19 -5.71 16.04
CA PHE A 68 3.08 -5.18 14.68
C PHE A 68 4.05 -4.01 14.48
N PRO A 69 4.97 -4.06 13.49
CA PRO A 69 6.03 -3.07 13.35
C PRO A 69 5.49 -1.73 12.84
N THR A 70 5.98 -0.63 13.40
CA THR A 70 5.65 0.73 12.97
C THR A 70 6.04 0.99 11.51
N ASP A 71 7.06 0.30 10.99
CA ASP A 71 7.48 0.41 9.59
C ASP A 71 6.46 -0.12 8.59
N MET A 72 5.53 -0.96 9.03
CA MET A 72 4.42 -1.49 8.22
C MET A 72 3.10 -0.77 8.46
N GLN A 73 3.09 0.22 9.34
CA GLN A 73 1.88 0.98 9.69
C GLN A 73 1.29 1.73 8.49
N PRO A 74 2.07 2.47 7.65
CA PRO A 74 1.49 3.14 6.49
C PRO A 74 0.94 2.16 5.44
N GLN A 75 1.63 1.04 5.20
CA GLN A 75 1.23 0.05 4.21
C GLN A 75 -0.08 -0.66 4.60
N ILE A 76 -0.22 -1.05 5.88
CA ILE A 76 -1.47 -1.66 6.34
C ILE A 76 -2.62 -0.65 6.32
N THR A 77 -2.36 0.63 6.62
CA THR A 77 -3.37 1.70 6.51
C THR A 77 -3.90 1.85 5.08
N VAL A 78 -3.02 1.79 4.07
CA VAL A 78 -3.43 1.79 2.66
C VAL A 78 -4.33 0.58 2.34
N ALA A 79 -3.97 -0.62 2.77
CA ALA A 79 -4.78 -1.82 2.56
C ALA A 79 -6.16 -1.72 3.24
N LEU A 80 -6.18 -1.23 4.49
CA LEU A 80 -7.41 -1.05 5.26
C LEU A 80 -8.33 0.03 4.70
N GLY A 81 -7.79 1.03 4.00
CA GLY A 81 -8.57 2.02 3.28
C GLY A 81 -9.43 1.43 2.15
N LEU A 82 -9.12 0.22 1.68
CA LEU A 82 -9.90 -0.53 0.68
C LEU A 82 -10.66 -1.73 1.29
N SER A 83 -10.64 -1.89 2.62
CA SER A 83 -11.34 -2.96 3.32
C SER A 83 -12.84 -2.64 3.50
N LYS A 84 -13.64 -3.65 3.78
CA LYS A 84 -15.04 -3.44 4.16
C LYS A 84 -15.15 -3.10 5.64
N GLY A 85 -15.89 -2.03 5.96
CA GLY A 85 -16.14 -1.60 7.34
C GLY A 85 -15.11 -0.60 7.84
N THR A 86 -15.11 -0.36 9.16
CA THR A 86 -14.26 0.63 9.82
C THR A 86 -13.11 -0.06 10.53
N SER A 87 -11.88 0.32 10.20
CA SER A 87 -10.64 -0.15 10.82
C SER A 87 -10.05 0.91 11.74
N ILE A 88 -9.26 0.47 12.71
CA ILE A 88 -8.56 1.37 13.64
C ILE A 88 -7.07 1.03 13.61
N VAL A 89 -6.23 2.04 13.38
CA VAL A 89 -4.77 1.90 13.45
C VAL A 89 -4.23 2.85 14.51
N THR A 90 -3.62 2.29 15.56
CA THR A 90 -2.99 3.06 16.64
C THR A 90 -1.48 2.97 16.54
N GLU A 91 -0.82 4.11 16.41
CA GLU A 91 0.63 4.23 16.42
C GLU A 91 1.11 4.47 17.85
N SER A 92 1.94 3.56 18.38
CA SER A 92 2.41 3.62 19.77
C SER A 92 3.92 3.83 19.90
N ILE A 93 4.64 3.94 18.78
CA ILE A 93 6.09 4.01 18.74
C ILE A 93 6.57 5.44 18.42
N PHE A 94 5.95 6.07 17.42
CA PHE A 94 6.35 7.40 16.95
C PHE A 94 5.20 8.39 16.98
N GLU A 95 5.52 9.62 17.33
CA GLU A 95 4.59 10.75 17.20
C GLU A 95 4.47 11.20 15.74
N ASN A 96 3.33 11.78 15.38
CA ASN A 96 3.07 12.39 14.07
C ASN A 96 3.33 11.46 12.86
N ARG A 97 3.08 10.15 13.00
CA ARG A 97 3.33 9.16 11.95
C ARG A 97 2.30 9.17 10.82
N PHE A 98 1.17 9.86 10.99
CA PHE A 98 0.05 9.87 10.03
C PHE A 98 0.10 11.00 8.99
N LYS A 99 1.23 11.66 8.77
CA LYS A 99 1.37 12.78 7.80
C LYS A 99 0.96 12.42 6.37
N TYR A 100 1.07 11.15 5.99
CA TYR A 100 0.68 10.65 4.66
C TYR A 100 -0.84 10.55 4.48
N VAL A 101 -1.64 10.68 5.53
CA VAL A 101 -3.10 10.57 5.47
C VAL A 101 -3.70 11.68 4.61
N ASP A 102 -3.12 12.87 4.62
CA ASP A 102 -3.56 13.97 3.76
C ASP A 102 -3.42 13.59 2.27
N GLU A 103 -2.34 12.92 1.91
CA GLU A 103 -2.12 12.43 0.54
C GLU A 103 -3.11 11.31 0.16
N LEU A 104 -3.39 10.39 1.08
CA LEU A 104 -4.43 9.36 0.87
C LEU A 104 -5.83 9.96 0.74
N THR A 105 -6.11 11.02 1.49
CA THR A 105 -7.39 11.75 1.39
C THR A 105 -7.56 12.39 0.01
N ARG A 106 -6.49 12.92 -0.58
CA ARG A 106 -6.49 13.40 -1.99
C ARG A 106 -6.83 12.29 -2.98
N MET A 107 -6.50 11.05 -2.66
CA MET A 107 -6.84 9.85 -3.44
C MET A 107 -8.24 9.32 -3.13
N GLY A 108 -9.02 9.99 -2.29
CA GLY A 108 -10.38 9.60 -1.93
C GLY A 108 -10.50 8.67 -0.73
N ALA A 109 -9.44 8.47 0.06
CA ALA A 109 -9.52 7.73 1.31
C ALA A 109 -10.38 8.46 2.34
N SER A 110 -11.12 7.71 3.15
CA SER A 110 -11.90 8.21 4.29
C SER A 110 -11.18 7.86 5.59
N ILE A 111 -10.31 8.75 6.04
CA ILE A 111 -9.47 8.53 7.24
C ILE A 111 -9.56 9.75 8.15
N LYS A 112 -9.87 9.52 9.41
CA LYS A 112 -9.83 10.54 10.47
C LYS A 112 -8.72 10.20 11.45
N VAL A 113 -7.83 11.16 11.73
CA VAL A 113 -6.75 10.99 12.71
C VAL A 113 -7.08 11.74 13.98
N GLU A 114 -7.05 11.04 15.11
CA GLU A 114 -7.24 11.58 16.45
C GLU A 114 -6.03 11.21 17.32
N GLY A 115 -5.15 12.17 17.56
CA GLY A 115 -3.90 11.94 18.28
C GLY A 115 -3.01 10.92 17.57
N ASN A 116 -2.80 9.77 18.17
CA ASN A 116 -2.01 8.68 17.63
C ASN A 116 -2.85 7.54 17.01
N THR A 117 -4.11 7.79 16.70
CA THR A 117 -5.04 6.78 16.19
C THR A 117 -5.69 7.27 14.91
N ALA A 118 -5.67 6.45 13.87
CA ALA A 118 -6.40 6.65 12.63
C ALA A 118 -7.65 5.75 12.63
N ILE A 119 -8.80 6.35 12.37
CA ILE A 119 -10.08 5.69 12.11
C ILE A 119 -10.25 5.69 10.59
N ILE A 120 -10.39 4.53 10.00
CA ILE A 120 -10.34 4.31 8.56
C ILE A 120 -11.66 3.67 8.13
N ASP A 121 -12.47 4.42 7.42
CA ASP A 121 -13.67 3.88 6.77
C ASP A 121 -13.31 3.43 5.36
N GLY A 122 -13.47 2.14 5.10
CA GLY A 122 -13.07 1.57 3.83
C GLY A 122 -13.88 2.12 2.65
N VAL A 123 -13.18 2.49 1.58
CA VAL A 123 -13.78 2.97 0.33
C VAL A 123 -13.71 1.89 -0.74
N SER A 124 -14.56 1.99 -1.76
CA SER A 124 -14.57 1.01 -2.85
C SER A 124 -13.33 1.03 -3.72
N ARG A 125 -12.66 2.18 -3.81
CA ARG A 125 -11.48 2.43 -4.64
C ARG A 125 -10.78 3.72 -4.23
N TYR A 126 -9.49 3.80 -4.54
CA TYR A 126 -8.76 5.06 -4.62
C TYR A 126 -8.86 5.65 -6.03
N THR A 127 -8.67 6.96 -6.13
CA THR A 127 -8.63 7.71 -7.39
C THR A 127 -7.23 8.24 -7.62
N GLY A 128 -6.77 8.22 -8.87
CA GLY A 128 -5.48 8.77 -9.26
C GLY A 128 -5.33 10.23 -8.87
N ALA A 129 -4.18 10.59 -8.31
CA ALA A 129 -3.86 11.92 -7.84
C ALA A 129 -2.35 12.22 -7.93
N ASN A 130 -2.02 13.52 -7.87
CA ASN A 130 -0.64 13.94 -7.65
C ASN A 130 -0.40 14.02 -6.15
N ILE A 131 0.51 13.21 -5.65
CA ILE A 131 0.83 13.05 -4.24
C ILE A 131 2.34 13.14 -4.02
N SER A 132 2.76 13.41 -2.79
CA SER A 132 4.18 13.55 -2.44
C SER A 132 4.56 12.61 -1.30
N ALA A 133 5.73 11.98 -1.40
CA ALA A 133 6.26 11.11 -0.36
C ALA A 133 6.80 11.95 0.82
N PRO A 134 6.19 11.88 2.02
CA PRO A 134 6.65 12.67 3.16
C PRO A 134 7.86 12.06 3.86
N ASP A 135 8.04 10.76 3.74
CA ASP A 135 9.15 9.97 4.29
C ASP A 135 9.31 8.63 3.56
N LEU A 136 10.29 7.85 3.97
CA LEU A 136 10.63 6.55 3.39
C LEU A 136 9.47 5.56 3.39
N ARG A 137 8.85 5.30 4.54
CA ARG A 137 7.83 4.25 4.71
C ARG A 137 6.48 4.68 4.16
N ALA A 138 6.11 5.91 4.45
CA ALA A 138 4.89 6.52 3.92
C ALA A 138 4.97 6.67 2.39
N GLY A 139 6.12 7.07 1.85
CA GLY A 139 6.32 7.14 0.41
C GLY A 139 6.11 5.81 -0.29
N ALA A 140 6.71 4.72 0.23
CA ALA A 140 6.48 3.38 -0.31
C ALA A 140 4.99 2.97 -0.23
N ALA A 141 4.30 3.28 0.87
CA ALA A 141 2.88 3.01 1.03
C ALA A 141 2.02 3.82 0.02
N LEU A 142 2.38 5.08 -0.23
CA LEU A 142 1.70 5.91 -1.22
C LEU A 142 1.88 5.40 -2.66
N VAL A 143 3.04 4.80 -2.99
CA VAL A 143 3.21 4.10 -4.26
C VAL A 143 2.25 2.91 -4.36
N LEU A 144 2.08 2.12 -3.30
CA LEU A 144 1.09 1.03 -3.29
C LEU A 144 -0.35 1.54 -3.44
N ALA A 145 -0.69 2.67 -2.81
CA ALA A 145 -1.98 3.32 -2.98
C ALA A 145 -2.19 3.77 -4.44
N ALA A 146 -1.18 4.41 -5.03
CA ALA A 146 -1.21 4.86 -6.42
C ALA A 146 -1.40 3.70 -7.41
N MET A 147 -0.73 2.55 -7.15
CA MET A 147 -0.89 1.34 -7.96
C MET A 147 -2.28 0.70 -7.82
N SER A 148 -2.98 0.92 -6.72
CA SER A 148 -4.33 0.40 -6.49
C SER A 148 -5.45 1.37 -6.89
N ALA A 149 -5.10 2.60 -7.31
CA ALA A 149 -6.04 3.64 -7.67
C ALA A 149 -6.56 3.49 -9.11
N GLU A 150 -7.77 3.95 -9.35
CA GLU A 150 -8.26 4.15 -10.72
C GLU A 150 -7.71 5.45 -11.30
N GLY A 151 -7.20 5.38 -12.53
CA GLY A 151 -6.62 6.51 -13.24
C GLY A 151 -5.12 6.62 -13.04
N PHE A 152 -4.60 7.80 -13.27
CA PHE A 152 -3.18 8.10 -13.26
C PHE A 152 -2.78 8.81 -11.96
N SER A 153 -1.66 8.40 -11.38
CA SER A 153 -1.06 9.06 -10.21
C SER A 153 0.39 9.45 -10.47
N THR A 154 0.83 10.53 -9.85
CA THR A 154 2.26 10.84 -9.70
C THR A 154 2.62 10.82 -8.22
N VAL A 155 3.81 10.32 -7.92
CA VAL A 155 4.39 10.36 -6.56
C VAL A 155 5.68 11.17 -6.63
N ASP A 156 5.64 12.37 -6.07
CA ASP A 156 6.79 13.25 -6.00
C ASP A 156 7.68 12.95 -4.77
N ASP A 157 8.84 13.57 -4.69
CA ASP A 157 9.80 13.41 -3.59
C ASP A 157 10.29 11.96 -3.38
N ILE A 158 10.37 11.18 -4.46
CA ILE A 158 10.79 9.77 -4.45
C ILE A 158 12.18 9.54 -3.85
N ARG A 159 13.03 10.57 -3.76
CA ARG A 159 14.33 10.53 -3.06
C ARG A 159 14.23 9.96 -1.64
N TYR A 160 13.09 10.13 -0.97
CA TYR A 160 12.88 9.53 0.36
C TYR A 160 12.70 8.01 0.27
N ILE A 161 12.09 7.51 -0.80
CA ILE A 161 11.88 6.07 -1.03
C ILE A 161 13.22 5.42 -1.42
N GLU A 162 13.99 6.04 -2.31
CA GLU A 162 15.26 5.52 -2.84
C GLU A 162 16.32 5.35 -1.75
N ARG A 163 16.21 6.06 -0.63
CA ARG A 163 17.15 5.94 0.51
C ARG A 163 17.12 4.58 1.20
N GLY A 164 16.09 3.78 1.05
CA GLY A 164 15.96 2.51 1.75
C GLY A 164 15.26 1.41 0.97
N TYR A 165 14.75 1.68 -0.23
CA TYR A 165 14.18 0.69 -1.14
C TYR A 165 14.97 0.71 -2.45
N GLU A 166 15.94 -0.19 -2.55
CA GLU A 166 16.74 -0.37 -3.76
C GLU A 166 15.87 -0.81 -4.93
N ASP A 167 15.97 -0.10 -6.06
CA ASP A 167 15.28 -0.42 -7.32
C ASP A 167 13.77 -0.70 -7.16
N PHE A 168 13.11 0.06 -6.28
CA PHE A 168 11.73 -0.20 -5.86
C PHE A 168 10.78 -0.27 -7.07
N HIS A 169 10.88 0.68 -7.99
CA HIS A 169 10.07 0.71 -9.21
C HIS A 169 10.33 -0.49 -10.11
N LEU A 170 11.60 -0.94 -10.26
CA LEU A 170 11.94 -2.09 -11.09
C LEU A 170 11.40 -3.39 -10.47
N LYS A 171 11.45 -3.52 -9.15
CA LYS A 171 10.87 -4.67 -8.44
C LYS A 171 9.36 -4.73 -8.61
N LEU A 172 8.68 -3.58 -8.57
CA LEU A 172 7.24 -3.52 -8.80
C LEU A 172 6.88 -3.79 -10.27
N GLN A 173 7.68 -3.30 -11.23
CA GLN A 173 7.53 -3.66 -12.65
C GLN A 173 7.68 -5.16 -12.87
N GLY A 174 8.65 -5.80 -12.19
CA GLY A 174 8.84 -7.24 -12.23
C GLY A 174 7.63 -8.03 -11.73
N LEU A 175 6.80 -7.44 -10.88
CA LEU A 175 5.51 -7.99 -10.45
C LEU A 175 4.36 -7.64 -11.42
N GLY A 176 4.60 -6.84 -12.45
CA GLY A 176 3.61 -6.44 -13.46
C GLY A 176 3.02 -5.04 -13.26
N ALA A 177 3.57 -4.23 -12.35
CA ALA A 177 3.11 -2.86 -12.16
C ALA A 177 3.43 -2.00 -13.40
N GLN A 178 2.51 -1.12 -13.77
CA GLN A 178 2.76 -0.07 -14.74
C GLN A 178 3.25 1.18 -13.98
N ILE A 179 4.53 1.27 -13.77
CA ILE A 179 5.20 2.33 -13.03
C ILE A 179 6.49 2.70 -13.75
N GLU A 180 6.81 3.98 -13.87
CA GLU A 180 8.06 4.47 -14.46
C GLU A 180 8.61 5.64 -13.64
N LEU A 181 9.93 5.76 -13.60
CA LEU A 181 10.59 6.98 -13.12
C LEU A 181 10.49 8.05 -14.21
N ILE A 182 10.02 9.23 -13.82
CA ILE A 182 9.81 10.35 -14.72
C ILE A 182 10.80 11.47 -14.37
N GLU A 183 11.68 11.81 -15.31
CA GLU A 183 12.65 12.89 -15.13
C GLU A 183 12.21 14.17 -15.84
N THR A 184 11.42 14.05 -16.91
CA THR A 184 10.99 15.19 -17.71
C THR A 184 9.49 15.17 -17.99
N GLU A 185 8.91 16.35 -18.23
CA GLU A 185 7.52 16.49 -18.67
C GLU A 185 7.22 15.67 -19.95
N ARG A 186 8.20 15.56 -20.82
CA ARG A 186 8.09 14.76 -22.05
C ARG A 186 7.93 13.27 -21.76
N ASP A 187 8.63 12.76 -20.74
CA ASP A 187 8.52 11.34 -20.36
C ASP A 187 7.17 11.08 -19.69
N LEU A 188 6.67 12.03 -18.91
CA LEU A 188 5.33 11.99 -18.36
C LEU A 188 4.26 11.87 -19.46
N GLN A 189 4.35 12.67 -20.51
CA GLN A 189 3.41 12.62 -21.64
C GLN A 189 3.49 11.28 -22.38
N LYS A 190 4.71 10.76 -22.61
CA LYS A 190 4.88 9.45 -23.24
C LYS A 190 4.26 8.33 -22.41
N PHE A 191 4.48 8.36 -21.09
CA PHE A 191 3.92 7.36 -20.20
C PHE A 191 2.38 7.40 -20.21
N LYS A 192 1.77 8.59 -20.14
CA LYS A 192 0.31 8.75 -20.25
C LYS A 192 -0.26 8.16 -21.54
N LEU A 193 0.44 8.37 -22.69
CA LEU A 193 0.02 7.79 -23.97
C LEU A 193 0.17 6.26 -24.04
N LYS A 194 1.08 5.68 -23.26
CA LYS A 194 1.32 4.24 -23.22
C LYS A 194 0.25 3.47 -22.43
N ILE A 195 -0.31 4.10 -21.39
CA ILE A 195 -1.26 3.47 -20.47
C ILE A 195 -2.72 3.87 -20.70
N GLY A 196 -3.00 4.91 -21.49
CA GLY A 196 -4.33 5.38 -21.89
C GLY A 196 -4.73 4.75 -23.20
#